data_d6da0f4d782c2f0f5a225bb520c07ecc
#
_entry.id   d6da0f4d782c2f0f5a225bb520c07ecc
#
_cell.length_a   1.000
_cell.length_b   1.000
_cell.length_c   1.000
_cell.angle_alpha   90.00
_cell.angle_beta   90.00
_cell.angle_gamma   90.00
#
_symmetry.space_group_name_H-M   'P 1'
#
loop_
_entity.id
_entity.type
_entity.pdbx_description
1 polymer ?
#
loop_
_entity_poly.entity_id
_entity_poly.type
_entity_poly.pdbx_seq_one_letter_code
_entity_poly.pdbx_strand_id
1 'polypeptide(L)'
;KTGFGVENILAAIIEKIPAPKGDPEEPLQALIFDSHYNPFRGIEVIFRVINGEIKKGQKIKFMATGNEYFADEVGTLKLNQVPKSVISTGDVGYLVSGIKEAKEVKVGDTITDAKTPTTNMIKGFEDVKPMVFAGIYPVDTEDYEDLRASMEKLQLNDASLVFAAESSAALGFGFRCGFLGM
;
A
#
# COMPACT_ATOMS: atom_id res chain seq x y z
N LYS A 1 23.88 -11.72 21.22
CA LYS A 1 22.83 -12.43 20.44
C LYS A 1 22.39 -13.72 21.18
N THR A 2 22.20 -13.61 22.50
CA THR A 2 21.89 -14.76 23.39
C THR A 2 20.40 -14.96 23.61
N GLY A 3 19.53 -14.05 23.10
CA GLY A 3 18.09 -14.06 23.38
C GLY A 3 17.71 -13.59 24.79
N PHE A 4 18.68 -13.18 25.60
CA PHE A 4 18.41 -12.68 26.95
C PHE A 4 17.48 -11.49 26.95
N GLY A 5 16.40 -11.54 27.72
CA GLY A 5 15.40 -10.48 27.85
C GLY A 5 14.29 -10.49 26.77
N VAL A 6 14.32 -11.37 25.78
CA VAL A 6 13.27 -11.41 24.72
C VAL A 6 11.91 -11.75 25.32
N GLU A 7 11.83 -12.70 26.26
CA GLU A 7 10.58 -13.07 26.93
C GLU A 7 9.97 -11.89 27.71
N ASN A 8 10.81 -11.06 28.32
CA ASN A 8 10.36 -9.87 29.04
C ASN A 8 9.78 -8.82 28.10
N ILE A 9 10.33 -8.70 26.87
CA ILE A 9 9.80 -7.81 25.84
C ILE A 9 8.44 -8.32 25.37
N LEU A 10 8.30 -9.61 25.09
CA LEU A 10 7.03 -10.21 24.67
C LEU A 10 5.96 -10.05 25.76
N ALA A 11 6.30 -10.28 27.01
CA ALA A 11 5.39 -10.07 28.14
C ALA A 11 4.97 -8.60 28.25
N ALA A 12 5.90 -7.65 28.10
CA ALA A 12 5.61 -6.23 28.14
C ALA A 12 4.72 -5.76 26.96
N ILE A 13 4.86 -6.37 25.78
CA ILE A 13 3.98 -6.11 24.63
C ILE A 13 2.54 -6.51 24.99
N ILE A 14 2.34 -7.72 25.52
CA ILE A 14 1.00 -8.22 25.89
C ILE A 14 0.38 -7.37 27.00
N GLU A 15 1.16 -6.94 27.97
CA GLU A 15 0.68 -6.16 29.12
C GLU A 15 0.40 -4.70 28.78
N LYS A 16 1.24 -4.07 27.97
CA LYS A 16 1.26 -2.60 27.80
C LYS A 16 0.64 -2.11 26.49
N ILE A 17 0.57 -2.93 25.44
CA ILE A 17 -0.01 -2.52 24.18
C ILE A 17 -1.51 -2.86 24.18
N PRO A 18 -2.40 -1.85 24.05
CA PRO A 18 -3.84 -2.10 24.01
C PRO A 18 -4.22 -2.90 22.76
N ALA A 19 -5.24 -3.74 22.87
CA ALA A 19 -5.83 -4.42 21.72
C ALA A 19 -6.35 -3.43 20.68
N PRO A 20 -6.41 -3.82 19.40
CA PRO A 20 -7.03 -3.01 18.36
C PRO A 20 -8.45 -2.60 18.75
N LYS A 21 -8.80 -1.35 18.49
CA LYS A 21 -10.16 -0.83 18.65
C LYS A 21 -10.87 -0.89 17.32
N GLY A 22 -12.19 -1.03 17.35
CA GLY A 22 -13.07 -1.05 16.19
C GLY A 22 -14.26 -1.97 16.40
N ASP A 23 -15.24 -1.90 15.50
CA ASP A 23 -16.47 -2.68 15.56
C ASP A 23 -16.60 -3.52 14.28
N PRO A 24 -16.72 -4.85 14.37
CA PRO A 24 -16.92 -5.71 13.21
C PRO A 24 -18.29 -5.58 12.55
N GLU A 25 -19.29 -5.02 13.24
CA GLU A 25 -20.65 -4.82 12.71
C GLU A 25 -20.81 -3.49 11.95
N GLU A 26 -19.84 -2.59 12.08
CA GLU A 26 -19.83 -1.32 11.35
C GLU A 26 -19.46 -1.54 9.86
N PRO A 27 -19.78 -0.58 8.97
CA PRO A 27 -19.37 -0.64 7.57
C PRO A 27 -17.87 -0.80 7.42
N LEU A 28 -17.44 -1.60 6.42
CA LEU A 28 -16.02 -1.83 6.14
C LEU A 28 -15.25 -0.52 6.02
N GLN A 29 -14.22 -0.41 6.82
CA GLN A 29 -13.27 0.69 6.84
C GLN A 29 -11.87 0.13 7.07
N ALA A 30 -11.06 0.06 6.00
CA ALA A 30 -9.69 -0.43 6.08
C ALA A 30 -8.71 0.57 5.49
N LEU A 31 -7.55 0.72 6.12
CA LEU A 31 -6.49 1.63 5.72
C LEU A 31 -5.45 0.88 4.89
N ILE A 32 -5.16 1.38 3.70
CA ILE A 32 -4.02 0.95 2.89
C ILE A 32 -2.77 1.61 3.48
N PHE A 33 -1.79 0.81 3.90
CA PHE A 33 -0.54 1.35 4.41
C PHE A 33 0.69 0.91 3.62
N ASP A 34 0.54 -0.05 2.71
CA ASP A 34 1.61 -0.50 1.83
C ASP A 34 1.04 -1.15 0.57
N SER A 35 1.84 -1.25 -0.47
CA SER A 35 1.51 -2.01 -1.67
C SER A 35 2.79 -2.42 -2.38
N HIS A 36 2.75 -3.54 -3.09
CA HIS A 36 3.88 -3.97 -3.90
C HIS A 36 3.40 -4.59 -5.22
N TYR A 37 4.26 -4.51 -6.23
CA TYR A 37 3.98 -5.05 -7.53
C TYR A 37 4.43 -6.52 -7.63
N ASN A 38 3.50 -7.38 -8.01
CA ASN A 38 3.74 -8.78 -8.33
C ASN A 38 3.52 -8.99 -9.84
N PRO A 39 4.52 -9.48 -10.61
CA PRO A 39 4.41 -9.64 -12.07
C PRO A 39 3.27 -10.56 -12.52
N PHE A 40 2.84 -11.50 -11.66
CA PHE A 40 1.84 -12.50 -11.99
C PHE A 40 0.45 -12.16 -11.48
N ARG A 41 0.36 -11.39 -10.39
CA ARG A 41 -0.90 -11.13 -9.66
C ARG A 41 -1.32 -9.66 -9.71
N GLY A 42 -0.47 -8.79 -10.27
CA GLY A 42 -0.67 -7.35 -10.26
C GLY A 42 -0.25 -6.71 -8.94
N ILE A 43 -0.91 -5.63 -8.57
CA ILE A 43 -0.60 -4.91 -7.33
C ILE A 43 -1.28 -5.59 -6.17
N GLU A 44 -0.48 -6.00 -5.20
CA GLU A 44 -0.91 -6.55 -3.93
C GLU A 44 -0.96 -5.41 -2.91
N VAL A 45 -2.13 -5.20 -2.32
CA VAL A 45 -2.38 -4.11 -1.38
C VAL A 45 -2.30 -4.64 0.04
N ILE A 46 -1.54 -4.00 0.90
CA ILE A 46 -1.44 -4.33 2.33
C ILE A 46 -2.30 -3.33 3.10
N PHE A 47 -3.19 -3.85 3.92
CA PHE A 47 -4.17 -3.02 4.62
C PHE A 47 -4.40 -3.49 6.07
N ARG A 48 -4.94 -2.60 6.88
CA ARG A 48 -5.45 -2.88 8.21
C ARG A 48 -6.94 -2.59 8.28
N VAL A 49 -7.72 -3.54 8.74
CA VAL A 49 -9.16 -3.33 9.00
C VAL A 49 -9.33 -2.56 10.32
N ILE A 50 -10.01 -1.43 10.24
CA ILE A 50 -10.35 -0.60 11.41
C ILE A 50 -11.74 -0.96 11.90
N ASN A 51 -12.73 -1.03 10.99
CA ASN A 51 -14.10 -1.44 11.28
C ASN A 51 -14.60 -2.41 10.21
N GLY A 52 -15.59 -3.22 10.57
CA GLY A 52 -16.20 -4.16 9.65
C GLY A 52 -15.28 -5.33 9.29
N GLU A 53 -15.53 -5.91 8.14
CA GLU A 53 -14.78 -7.05 7.61
C GLU A 53 -14.70 -6.99 6.08
N ILE A 54 -13.63 -7.58 5.52
CA ILE A 54 -13.48 -7.79 4.08
C ILE A 54 -13.48 -9.28 3.77
N LYS A 55 -14.29 -9.68 2.79
CA LYS A 55 -14.47 -11.07 2.36
C LYS A 55 -13.89 -11.30 0.98
N LYS A 56 -13.38 -12.50 0.75
CA LYS A 56 -13.03 -12.95 -0.60
C LYS A 56 -14.26 -12.86 -1.52
N GLY A 57 -14.08 -12.28 -2.72
CA GLY A 57 -15.14 -12.07 -3.71
C GLY A 57 -16.03 -10.84 -3.45
N GLN A 58 -15.84 -10.11 -2.35
CA GLN A 58 -16.57 -8.89 -2.05
C GLN A 58 -16.21 -7.77 -3.04
N LYS A 59 -17.21 -6.99 -3.46
CA LYS A 59 -16.96 -5.78 -4.24
C LYS A 59 -16.60 -4.65 -3.30
N ILE A 60 -15.42 -4.10 -3.46
CA ILE A 60 -14.83 -3.05 -2.63
C ILE A 60 -14.65 -1.77 -3.44
N LYS A 61 -14.50 -0.64 -2.74
CA LYS A 61 -14.23 0.67 -3.30
C LYS A 61 -13.08 1.33 -2.58
N PHE A 62 -12.17 1.91 -3.34
CA PHE A 62 -11.12 2.81 -2.85
C PHE A 62 -11.66 4.23 -2.81
N MET A 63 -11.68 4.86 -1.65
CA MET A 63 -12.39 6.12 -1.47
C MET A 63 -11.70 7.31 -2.14
N ALA A 64 -10.37 7.36 -2.17
CA ALA A 64 -9.62 8.46 -2.76
C ALA A 64 -9.68 8.44 -4.30
N THR A 65 -9.56 7.26 -4.91
CA THR A 65 -9.61 7.12 -6.37
C THR A 65 -11.04 6.95 -6.90
N GLY A 66 -11.96 6.49 -6.06
CA GLY A 66 -13.33 6.16 -6.42
C GLY A 66 -13.49 4.84 -7.19
N ASN A 67 -12.40 4.15 -7.47
CA ASN A 67 -12.39 2.91 -8.23
C ASN A 67 -12.96 1.74 -7.42
N GLU A 68 -13.61 0.82 -8.13
CA GLU A 68 -14.22 -0.37 -7.54
C GLU A 68 -13.57 -1.64 -8.09
N TYR A 69 -13.30 -2.60 -7.20
CA TYR A 69 -12.65 -3.86 -7.53
C TYR A 69 -13.34 -5.03 -6.83
N PHE A 70 -13.06 -6.24 -7.28
CA PHE A 70 -13.38 -7.44 -6.52
C PHE A 70 -12.16 -7.87 -5.68
N ALA A 71 -12.40 -8.26 -4.45
CA ALA A 71 -11.39 -8.85 -3.57
C ALA A 71 -11.19 -10.33 -3.99
N ASP A 72 -10.46 -10.58 -5.08
CA ASP A 72 -10.26 -11.92 -5.64
C ASP A 72 -9.61 -12.85 -4.62
N GLU A 73 -8.67 -12.33 -3.86
CA GLU A 73 -8.05 -13.01 -2.73
C GLU A 73 -7.79 -12.02 -1.58
N VAL A 74 -8.05 -12.48 -0.38
CA VAL A 74 -7.65 -11.81 0.87
C VAL A 74 -6.95 -12.81 1.77
N GLY A 75 -6.06 -12.35 2.63
CA GLY A 75 -5.34 -13.22 3.55
C GLY A 75 -4.48 -12.44 4.52
N THR A 76 -3.76 -13.16 5.37
CA THR A 76 -2.82 -12.59 6.33
C THR A 76 -1.38 -12.86 5.91
N LEU A 77 -0.49 -11.95 6.31
CA LEU A 77 0.93 -12.09 6.11
C LEU A 77 1.55 -12.78 7.34
N LYS A 78 2.22 -13.90 7.08
CA LYS A 78 3.15 -14.55 8.00
C LYS A 78 4.52 -14.58 7.34
N LEU A 79 5.29 -15.64 7.47
CA LEU A 79 6.48 -15.85 6.63
C LEU A 79 6.10 -15.93 5.14
N ASN A 80 4.93 -16.50 4.86
CA ASN A 80 4.30 -16.53 3.55
C ASN A 80 2.89 -15.96 3.65
N GLN A 81 2.30 -15.61 2.52
CA GLN A 81 0.90 -15.27 2.42
C GLN A 81 0.03 -16.47 2.78
N VAL A 82 -0.97 -16.24 3.63
CA VAL A 82 -1.93 -17.26 4.05
C VAL A 82 -3.32 -16.78 3.64
N PRO A 83 -3.89 -17.33 2.55
CA PRO A 83 -5.24 -16.98 2.11
C PRO A 83 -6.28 -17.26 3.19
N LYS A 84 -7.26 -16.37 3.31
CA LYS A 84 -8.41 -16.50 4.20
C LYS A 84 -9.71 -16.17 3.46
N SER A 85 -10.82 -16.58 4.01
CA SER A 85 -12.15 -16.20 3.51
C SER A 85 -12.56 -14.80 3.96
N VAL A 86 -12.09 -14.38 5.15
CA VAL A 86 -12.45 -13.12 5.81
C VAL A 86 -11.24 -12.57 6.55
N ILE A 87 -11.08 -11.25 6.53
CA ILE A 87 -10.19 -10.46 7.38
C ILE A 87 -11.07 -9.49 8.16
N SER A 88 -10.96 -9.50 9.47
CA SER A 88 -11.87 -8.78 10.38
C SER A 88 -11.19 -7.59 11.05
N THR A 89 -11.98 -6.80 11.74
CA THR A 89 -11.57 -5.65 12.54
C THR A 89 -10.34 -5.94 13.39
N GLY A 90 -9.33 -5.08 13.28
CA GLY A 90 -8.05 -5.19 13.99
C GLY A 90 -6.99 -5.99 13.23
N ASP A 91 -7.38 -6.82 12.27
CA ASP A 91 -6.44 -7.62 11.48
C ASP A 91 -5.67 -6.76 10.46
N VAL A 92 -4.45 -7.20 10.19
CA VAL A 92 -3.64 -6.77 9.05
C VAL A 92 -3.67 -7.87 8.01
N GLY A 93 -3.99 -7.49 6.78
CA GLY A 93 -4.11 -8.42 5.67
C GLY A 93 -3.53 -7.92 4.37
N TYR A 94 -3.56 -8.79 3.38
CA TYR A 94 -3.27 -8.44 1.99
C TYR A 94 -4.52 -8.68 1.12
N LEU A 95 -4.59 -7.94 0.03
CA LEU A 95 -5.63 -7.99 -0.98
C LEU A 95 -5.01 -8.15 -2.37
N VAL A 96 -5.55 -9.06 -3.15
CA VAL A 96 -5.30 -9.18 -4.58
C VAL A 96 -6.61 -8.93 -5.31
N SER A 97 -6.58 -8.02 -6.28
CA SER A 97 -7.77 -7.59 -7.02
C SER A 97 -7.47 -7.28 -8.48
N GLY A 98 -6.37 -7.85 -9.02
CA GLY A 98 -6.00 -7.73 -10.42
C GLY A 98 -5.64 -6.31 -10.88
N ILE A 99 -5.36 -5.38 -9.96
CA ILE A 99 -4.95 -4.00 -10.25
C ILE A 99 -3.58 -4.02 -10.93
N LYS A 100 -3.44 -3.29 -12.04
CA LYS A 100 -2.21 -3.30 -12.85
C LYS A 100 -1.47 -1.98 -12.83
N GLU A 101 -2.16 -0.87 -12.62
CA GLU A 101 -1.59 0.47 -12.69
C GLU A 101 -1.37 1.05 -11.29
N ALA A 102 -0.14 1.51 -11.05
CA ALA A 102 0.28 2.05 -9.75
C ALA A 102 -0.61 3.23 -9.27
N LYS A 103 -1.04 4.07 -10.19
CA LYS A 103 -1.90 5.23 -9.89
C LYS A 103 -3.29 4.87 -9.35
N GLU A 104 -3.71 3.61 -9.48
CA GLU A 104 -5.00 3.13 -8.98
C GLU A 104 -4.97 2.79 -7.48
N VAL A 105 -3.77 2.69 -6.90
CA VAL A 105 -3.58 2.41 -5.46
C VAL A 105 -2.82 3.56 -4.83
N LYS A 106 -3.41 4.15 -3.80
CA LYS A 106 -2.76 5.19 -3.01
C LYS A 106 -2.56 4.71 -1.58
N VAL A 107 -1.33 4.72 -1.10
CA VAL A 107 -1.04 4.49 0.32
C VAL A 107 -1.69 5.60 1.14
N GLY A 108 -2.37 5.22 2.23
CA GLY A 108 -3.20 6.13 3.03
C GLY A 108 -4.67 6.20 2.59
N ASP A 109 -5.05 5.54 1.49
CA ASP A 109 -6.45 5.48 1.07
C ASP A 109 -7.27 4.53 1.96
N THR A 110 -8.58 4.73 1.94
CA THR A 110 -9.56 3.92 2.66
C THR A 110 -10.27 2.95 1.72
N ILE A 111 -10.23 1.66 2.08
CA ILE A 111 -11.04 0.62 1.43
C ILE A 111 -12.38 0.54 2.16
N THR A 112 -13.47 0.53 1.39
CA THR A 112 -14.83 0.32 1.90
C THR A 112 -15.61 -0.69 1.06
N ASP A 113 -16.77 -1.13 1.54
CA ASP A 113 -17.69 -1.94 0.73
C ASP A 113 -18.33 -1.08 -0.37
N ALA A 114 -18.42 -1.59 -1.59
CA ALA A 114 -18.98 -0.83 -2.71
C ALA A 114 -20.51 -0.67 -2.61
N LYS A 115 -21.20 -1.59 -1.92
CA LYS A 115 -22.68 -1.55 -1.77
C LYS A 115 -23.10 -0.71 -0.59
N THR A 116 -22.36 -0.79 0.51
CA THR A 116 -22.63 -0.08 1.77
C THR A 116 -21.38 0.69 2.19
N PRO A 117 -20.99 1.73 1.42
CA PRO A 117 -19.76 2.46 1.69
C PRO A 117 -19.83 3.23 3.00
N THR A 118 -18.72 3.25 3.74
CA THR A 118 -18.57 4.19 4.86
C THR A 118 -18.54 5.64 4.34
N THR A 119 -19.06 6.56 5.14
CA THR A 119 -18.98 7.99 4.84
C THR A 119 -17.70 8.63 5.35
N ASN A 120 -16.99 7.96 6.25
CA ASN A 120 -15.81 8.49 6.92
C ASN A 120 -14.54 7.89 6.33
N MET A 121 -13.76 8.71 5.65
CA MET A 121 -12.39 8.32 5.29
C MET A 121 -11.51 8.25 6.53
N ILE A 122 -10.65 7.24 6.61
CA ILE A 122 -9.60 7.21 7.61
C ILE A 122 -8.63 8.34 7.30
N LYS A 123 -8.23 9.11 8.32
CA LYS A 123 -7.15 10.08 8.16
C LYS A 123 -5.88 9.30 7.77
N GLY A 124 -5.50 9.39 6.51
CA GLY A 124 -4.35 8.70 5.95
C GLY A 124 -3.03 9.30 6.44
N PHE A 125 -1.95 8.88 5.80
CA PHE A 125 -0.62 9.43 6.05
C PHE A 125 -0.51 10.84 5.47
N GLU A 126 0.24 11.70 6.13
CA GLU A 126 0.58 13.02 5.59
C GLU A 126 1.53 12.85 4.39
N ASP A 127 1.32 13.65 3.34
CA ASP A 127 2.22 13.66 2.20
C ASP A 127 3.59 14.19 2.65
N VAL A 128 4.60 13.35 2.54
CA VAL A 128 5.96 13.70 2.96
C VAL A 128 6.63 14.48 1.83
N LYS A 129 7.23 15.62 2.15
CA LYS A 129 7.95 16.43 1.15
C LYS A 129 9.36 15.89 0.94
N PRO A 130 9.77 15.64 -0.32
CA PRO A 130 11.14 15.25 -0.61
C PRO A 130 12.16 16.29 -0.12
N MET A 131 13.29 15.80 0.40
CA MET A 131 14.40 16.64 0.89
C MET A 131 15.62 16.57 -0.04
N VAL A 132 15.77 15.49 -0.78
CA VAL A 132 16.88 15.27 -1.73
C VAL A 132 16.31 15.08 -3.12
N PHE A 133 16.94 15.69 -4.12
CA PHE A 133 16.54 15.55 -5.51
C PHE A 133 17.69 15.03 -6.36
N ALA A 134 17.38 14.15 -7.31
CA ALA A 134 18.32 13.65 -8.32
C ALA A 134 17.63 13.54 -9.69
N GLY A 135 18.38 13.83 -10.75
CA GLY A 135 17.95 13.53 -12.11
C GLY A 135 18.34 12.09 -12.48
N ILE A 136 17.40 11.31 -12.99
CA ILE A 136 17.62 9.95 -13.47
C ILE A 136 17.30 9.92 -14.96
N TYR A 137 18.30 9.51 -15.76
CA TYR A 137 18.20 9.48 -17.22
C TYR A 137 18.56 8.08 -17.72
N PRO A 138 17.86 7.56 -18.73
CA PRO A 138 18.24 6.30 -19.34
C PRO A 138 19.58 6.47 -20.08
N VAL A 139 20.34 5.41 -20.20
CA VAL A 139 21.59 5.40 -20.99
C VAL A 139 21.27 5.54 -22.48
N ASP A 140 20.30 4.75 -22.94
CA ASP A 140 19.77 4.84 -24.28
C ASP A 140 18.40 5.54 -24.26
N THR A 141 18.21 6.50 -25.15
CA THR A 141 16.96 7.30 -25.18
C THR A 141 15.71 6.46 -25.51
N GLU A 142 15.88 5.32 -26.15
CA GLU A 142 14.80 4.38 -26.46
C GLU A 142 14.24 3.72 -25.19
N ASP A 143 15.02 3.63 -24.10
CA ASP A 143 14.61 3.02 -22.83
C ASP A 143 13.80 3.96 -21.92
N TYR A 144 13.43 5.14 -22.41
CA TYR A 144 12.69 6.13 -21.58
C TYR A 144 11.37 5.59 -21.02
N GLU A 145 10.57 4.89 -21.83
CA GLU A 145 9.29 4.33 -21.40
C GLU A 145 9.48 3.16 -20.41
N ASP A 146 10.53 2.35 -20.59
CA ASP A 146 10.86 1.28 -19.67
C ASP A 146 11.35 1.83 -18.31
N LEU A 147 12.14 2.90 -18.35
CA LEU A 147 12.53 3.63 -17.13
C LEU A 147 11.29 4.18 -16.41
N ARG A 148 10.35 4.80 -17.14
CA ARG A 148 9.10 5.31 -16.59
C ARG A 148 8.30 4.22 -15.90
N ALA A 149 8.08 3.09 -16.58
CA ALA A 149 7.36 1.96 -16.02
C ALA A 149 8.05 1.39 -14.76
N SER A 150 9.38 1.41 -14.73
CA SER A 150 10.18 0.98 -13.59
C SER A 150 10.06 1.94 -12.41
N MET A 151 10.03 3.25 -12.67
CA MET A 151 9.83 4.29 -11.64
C MET A 151 8.43 4.22 -11.03
N GLU A 152 7.38 3.97 -11.84
CA GLU A 152 6.01 3.76 -11.37
C GLU A 152 5.91 2.54 -10.45
N LYS A 153 6.59 1.43 -10.79
CA LYS A 153 6.67 0.24 -9.93
C LYS A 153 7.45 0.48 -8.65
N LEU A 154 8.55 1.25 -8.73
CA LEU A 154 9.36 1.58 -7.57
C LEU A 154 8.55 2.44 -6.57
N GLN A 155 7.73 3.38 -7.08
CA GLN A 155 6.86 4.22 -6.25
C GLN A 155 5.83 3.42 -5.45
N LEU A 156 5.42 2.23 -5.91
CA LEU A 156 4.56 1.33 -5.13
C LEU A 156 5.28 0.77 -3.90
N ASN A 157 6.58 0.49 -4.05
CA ASN A 157 7.40 -0.04 -2.95
C ASN A 157 7.94 1.07 -2.04
N ASP A 158 8.04 2.29 -2.55
CA ASP A 158 8.49 3.47 -1.80
C ASP A 158 7.53 4.63 -2.04
N ALA A 159 6.53 4.76 -1.18
CA ALA A 159 5.52 5.83 -1.24
C ALA A 159 6.11 7.23 -1.04
N SER A 160 7.37 7.34 -0.60
CA SER A 160 8.08 8.62 -0.44
C SER A 160 8.71 9.11 -1.74
N LEU A 161 8.88 8.24 -2.73
CA LEU A 161 9.43 8.59 -4.03
C LEU A 161 8.44 9.45 -4.82
N VAL A 162 8.88 10.64 -5.16
CA VAL A 162 8.14 11.54 -6.07
C VAL A 162 8.98 11.73 -7.32
N PHE A 163 8.40 11.59 -8.50
CA PHE A 163 9.12 11.87 -9.74
C PHE A 163 8.26 12.62 -10.75
N ALA A 164 8.92 13.44 -11.55
CA ALA A 164 8.33 14.19 -12.64
C ALA A 164 9.24 14.13 -13.86
N ALA A 165 8.64 14.13 -15.05
CA ALA A 165 9.40 14.17 -16.30
C ALA A 165 10.28 15.43 -16.35
N GLU A 166 11.53 15.26 -16.75
CA GLU A 166 12.52 16.31 -16.92
C GLU A 166 13.27 16.11 -18.23
N SER A 167 13.77 17.18 -18.83
CA SER A 167 14.61 17.10 -20.01
C SER A 167 15.93 17.85 -19.79
N SER A 168 17.01 17.26 -20.24
CA SER A 168 18.35 17.87 -20.23
C SER A 168 18.84 18.01 -21.67
N ALA A 169 19.45 19.15 -21.99
CA ALA A 169 20.04 19.38 -23.31
C ALA A 169 21.20 18.39 -23.62
N ALA A 170 21.87 17.88 -22.58
CA ALA A 170 22.98 16.95 -22.71
C ALA A 170 22.59 15.48 -22.59
N LEU A 171 21.55 15.17 -21.78
CA LEU A 171 21.17 13.80 -21.42
C LEU A 171 19.83 13.34 -22.01
N GLY A 172 19.11 14.23 -22.70
CA GLY A 172 17.80 13.93 -23.26
C GLY A 172 16.67 13.92 -22.21
N PHE A 173 15.70 13.03 -22.40
CA PHE A 173 14.53 12.90 -21.50
C PHE A 173 14.85 11.96 -20.34
N GLY A 174 14.40 12.35 -19.15
CA GLY A 174 14.54 11.61 -17.92
C GLY A 174 13.54 12.03 -16.87
N PHE A 175 13.84 11.79 -15.60
CA PHE A 175 12.97 12.10 -14.48
C PHE A 175 13.75 12.83 -13.39
N ARG A 176 13.14 13.91 -12.88
CA ARG A 176 13.56 14.51 -11.62
C ARG A 176 12.88 13.77 -10.48
N CYS A 177 13.67 13.09 -9.67
CA CYS A 177 13.22 12.28 -8.55
C CYS A 177 13.49 12.99 -7.23
N GLY A 178 12.52 12.92 -6.34
CA GLY A 178 12.61 13.43 -4.97
C GLY A 178 12.56 12.29 -3.97
N PHE A 179 13.44 12.35 -2.96
CA PHE A 179 13.61 11.33 -1.92
C PHE A 179 13.58 11.98 -0.53
N LEU A 180 13.27 11.21 0.52
CA LEU A 180 13.33 11.69 1.91
C LEU A 180 14.75 11.81 2.44
N GLY A 181 15.67 11.05 1.89
CA GLY A 181 17.07 11.04 2.28
C GLY A 181 17.91 10.26 1.27
N MET A 182 19.20 10.12 1.57
CA MET A 182 20.13 9.29 0.80
C MET A 182 20.23 7.89 1.40
#